data_537f854c0a88d25f3fffb3665454212d
#
_entry.id   537f854c0a88d25f3fffb3665454212d
#
_cell.length_a   1.000
_cell.length_b   1.000
_cell.length_c   1.000
_cell.angle_alpha   90.00
_cell.angle_beta   90.00
_cell.angle_gamma   90.00
#
_symmetry.space_group_name_H-M   'P 1'
#
loop_
_entity.id
_entity.type
_entity.pdbx_description
1 polymer ?
#
loop_
_entity_poly.entity_id
_entity_poly.type
_entity_poly.pdbx_seq_one_letter_code
_entity_poly.pdbx_strand_id
1 'polypeptide(L)'
;MNELSSYLKEINIEKWRIANYEHPFVLGIGDGSLQLNKFQYYLKQDYVFIINYCKVLALAASKSSSENMMKRWVGLLNETLNSEMDLHRNFCSDFGISISNLEKTIADDSTKNYCDFLIENANQNSEKFIAVSLLPCQWGYQEIAQSFVKNKFETGSFHKTWVESYSSNEYQEVTHWLIKYVDEVGKNSSNEEVEKYKKLFKLGIEFEIGFWDSAWNS
;
A
#
# COMPACT_ATOMS: atom_id res chain seq x y z
N MET A 1 -18.34 12.31 -16.04
CA MET A 1 -17.52 12.46 -14.83
C MET A 1 -16.15 11.86 -15.13
N ASN A 2 -15.08 12.48 -14.69
CA ASN A 2 -13.77 11.82 -14.70
C ASN A 2 -13.90 10.50 -13.92
N GLU A 3 -13.04 9.52 -14.22
CA GLU A 3 -12.96 8.28 -13.45
C GLU A 3 -12.78 8.60 -11.97
N LEU A 4 -13.43 7.85 -11.08
CA LEU A 4 -13.44 8.16 -9.64
C LEU A 4 -12.01 8.17 -9.06
N SER A 5 -11.21 7.20 -9.43
CA SER A 5 -9.81 7.11 -8.97
C SER A 5 -8.99 8.35 -9.32
N SER A 6 -9.07 8.79 -10.58
CA SER A 6 -8.41 10.00 -11.07
C SER A 6 -8.90 11.25 -10.34
N TYR A 7 -10.20 11.36 -10.11
CA TYR A 7 -10.78 12.45 -9.35
C TYR A 7 -10.31 12.50 -7.89
N LEU A 8 -10.29 11.32 -7.22
CA LEU A 8 -9.81 11.23 -5.84
C LEU A 8 -8.34 11.63 -5.70
N LYS A 9 -7.52 11.25 -6.66
CA LYS A 9 -6.10 11.65 -6.72
C LYS A 9 -5.96 13.14 -6.97
N GLU A 10 -6.69 13.70 -7.93
CA GLU A 10 -6.63 15.12 -8.30
C GLU A 10 -6.95 16.05 -7.13
N ILE A 11 -8.02 15.78 -6.39
CA ILE A 11 -8.40 16.60 -5.22
C ILE A 11 -7.45 16.47 -4.03
N ASN A 12 -6.55 15.49 -4.04
CA ASN A 12 -5.53 15.26 -3.01
C ASN A 12 -4.10 15.39 -3.56
N ILE A 13 -3.92 16.04 -4.71
CA ILE A 13 -2.67 15.99 -5.48
C ILE A 13 -1.44 16.46 -4.68
N GLU A 14 -1.58 17.44 -3.81
CA GLU A 14 -0.46 17.93 -2.99
C GLU A 14 0.01 16.86 -1.99
N LYS A 15 -0.92 16.23 -1.26
CA LYS A 15 -0.59 15.15 -0.33
C LYS A 15 -0.07 13.91 -1.07
N TRP A 16 -0.66 13.61 -2.22
CA TRP A 16 -0.20 12.53 -3.10
C TRP A 16 1.26 12.73 -3.53
N ARG A 17 1.63 13.96 -3.90
CA ARG A 17 3.02 14.28 -4.25
C ARG A 17 3.96 14.13 -3.08
N ILE A 18 3.57 14.60 -1.90
CA ILE A 18 4.36 14.43 -0.67
C ILE A 18 4.58 12.94 -0.41
N ALA A 19 3.52 12.13 -0.37
CA ALA A 19 3.60 10.71 -0.05
C ALA A 19 4.48 9.91 -1.03
N ASN A 20 4.41 10.23 -2.34
CA ASN A 20 4.94 9.35 -3.38
C ASN A 20 6.19 9.89 -4.09
N TYR A 21 6.50 11.19 -3.97
CA TYR A 21 7.59 11.78 -4.76
C TYR A 21 8.48 12.75 -3.99
N GLU A 22 8.02 13.30 -2.88
CA GLU A 22 8.72 14.39 -2.20
C GLU A 22 9.17 14.04 -0.78
N HIS A 23 8.62 12.95 -0.21
CA HIS A 23 8.99 12.53 1.14
C HIS A 23 10.47 12.12 1.20
N PRO A 24 11.27 12.58 2.18
CA PRO A 24 12.70 12.29 2.22
C PRO A 24 13.03 10.80 2.34
N PHE A 25 12.17 9.99 2.98
CA PHE A 25 12.31 8.54 3.01
C PHE A 25 12.22 7.95 1.58
N VAL A 26 11.21 8.36 0.82
CA VAL A 26 10.99 7.90 -0.57
C VAL A 26 12.12 8.35 -1.48
N LEU A 27 12.53 9.61 -1.38
CA LEU A 27 13.67 10.14 -2.15
C LEU A 27 14.96 9.36 -1.85
N GLY A 28 15.19 9.05 -0.56
CA GLY A 28 16.36 8.29 -0.14
C GLY A 28 16.38 6.84 -0.64
N ILE A 29 15.23 6.21 -0.88
CA ILE A 29 15.16 4.92 -1.60
C ILE A 29 15.62 5.13 -3.06
N GLY A 30 15.11 6.16 -3.72
CA GLY A 30 15.37 6.43 -5.13
C GLY A 30 16.83 6.76 -5.42
N ASP A 31 17.47 7.61 -4.63
CA ASP A 31 18.86 8.05 -4.82
C ASP A 31 19.89 7.22 -4.04
N GLY A 32 19.44 6.22 -3.27
CA GLY A 32 20.30 5.34 -2.49
C GLY A 32 20.89 5.97 -1.21
N SER A 33 20.43 7.16 -0.81
CA SER A 33 20.92 7.86 0.38
C SER A 33 20.24 7.45 1.68
N LEU A 34 19.14 6.67 1.62
CA LEU A 34 18.43 6.22 2.79
C LEU A 34 19.31 5.34 3.67
N GLN A 35 19.43 5.69 4.94
CA GLN A 35 20.24 4.94 5.89
C GLN A 35 19.64 3.55 6.13
N LEU A 36 20.52 2.55 6.22
CA LEU A 36 20.13 1.15 6.37
C LEU A 36 19.25 0.90 7.59
N ASN A 37 19.54 1.52 8.74
CA ASN A 37 18.75 1.36 9.95
C ASN A 37 17.29 1.83 9.78
N LYS A 38 17.06 2.92 9.05
CA LYS A 38 15.71 3.43 8.73
C LYS A 38 14.96 2.47 7.81
N PHE A 39 15.67 1.93 6.82
CA PHE A 39 15.09 0.92 5.94
C PHE A 39 14.78 -0.39 6.66
N GLN A 40 15.66 -0.84 7.56
CA GLN A 40 15.40 -2.00 8.43
C GLN A 40 14.21 -1.77 9.36
N TYR A 41 14.05 -0.56 9.89
CA TYR A 41 12.87 -0.20 10.69
C TYR A 41 11.60 -0.27 9.87
N TYR A 42 11.59 0.35 8.69
CA TYR A 42 10.49 0.29 7.73
C TYR A 42 10.10 -1.17 7.45
N LEU A 43 11.04 -2.03 7.09
CA LEU A 43 10.75 -3.43 6.77
C LEU A 43 10.09 -4.19 7.93
N LYS A 44 10.45 -3.90 9.17
CA LYS A 44 9.82 -4.51 10.34
C LYS A 44 8.37 -4.04 10.51
N GLN A 45 8.13 -2.74 10.36
CA GLN A 45 6.79 -2.18 10.45
C GLN A 45 5.91 -2.62 9.27
N ASP A 46 6.49 -2.72 8.09
CA ASP A 46 5.83 -3.22 6.89
C ASP A 46 5.40 -4.68 7.02
N TYR A 47 6.19 -5.54 7.68
CA TYR A 47 5.78 -6.91 8.00
C TYR A 47 4.48 -6.92 8.82
N VAL A 48 4.37 -6.08 9.84
CA VAL A 48 3.15 -5.96 10.65
C VAL A 48 1.98 -5.43 9.81
N PHE A 49 2.25 -4.45 8.95
CA PHE A 49 1.26 -3.90 8.04
C PHE A 49 0.72 -4.96 7.07
N ILE A 50 1.59 -5.73 6.39
CA ILE A 50 1.19 -6.76 5.42
C ILE A 50 0.31 -7.84 6.08
N ILE A 51 0.61 -8.28 7.31
CA ILE A 51 -0.24 -9.22 8.05
C ILE A 51 -1.66 -8.65 8.26
N ASN A 52 -1.78 -7.37 8.58
CA ASN A 52 -3.09 -6.74 8.76
C ASN A 52 -3.78 -6.46 7.41
N TYR A 53 -3.01 -6.13 6.37
CA TYR A 53 -3.49 -6.03 5.00
C TYR A 53 -4.13 -7.35 4.53
N CYS A 54 -3.51 -8.50 4.81
CA CYS A 54 -4.10 -9.81 4.53
C CYS A 54 -5.45 -10.02 5.23
N LYS A 55 -5.62 -9.55 6.48
CA LYS A 55 -6.91 -9.61 7.17
C LYS A 55 -7.97 -8.75 6.47
N VAL A 56 -7.58 -7.57 5.98
CA VAL A 56 -8.47 -6.69 5.21
C VAL A 56 -8.88 -7.35 3.89
N LEU A 57 -7.96 -8.01 3.18
CA LEU A 57 -8.26 -8.76 1.96
C LEU A 57 -9.22 -9.93 2.22
N ALA A 58 -9.05 -10.65 3.33
CA ALA A 58 -9.99 -11.71 3.74
C ALA A 58 -11.39 -11.16 4.01
N LEU A 59 -11.49 -10.00 4.66
CA LEU A 59 -12.76 -9.29 4.89
C LEU A 59 -13.38 -8.83 3.57
N ALA A 60 -12.60 -8.32 2.63
CA ALA A 60 -13.07 -7.95 1.30
C ALA A 60 -13.65 -9.17 0.55
N ALA A 61 -12.92 -10.29 0.58
CA ALA A 61 -13.40 -11.55 0.00
C ALA A 61 -14.73 -12.02 0.62
N SER A 62 -14.85 -11.96 1.95
CA SER A 62 -16.09 -12.36 2.66
C SER A 62 -17.30 -11.47 2.35
N LYS A 63 -17.05 -10.21 1.95
CA LYS A 63 -18.08 -9.20 1.64
C LYS A 63 -18.31 -9.03 0.14
N SER A 64 -17.68 -9.85 -0.68
CA SER A 64 -17.80 -9.73 -2.14
C SER A 64 -19.21 -9.92 -2.65
N SER A 65 -19.62 -9.07 -3.55
CA SER A 65 -20.95 -9.04 -4.17
C SER A 65 -21.15 -10.15 -5.21
N SER A 66 -20.07 -10.82 -5.65
CA SER A 66 -20.12 -11.90 -6.65
C SER A 66 -18.99 -12.90 -6.47
N GLU A 67 -19.21 -14.13 -6.99
CA GLU A 67 -18.19 -15.18 -7.02
C GLU A 67 -16.90 -14.71 -7.72
N ASN A 68 -17.03 -13.94 -8.80
CA ASN A 68 -15.87 -13.45 -9.53
C ASN A 68 -15.04 -12.46 -8.69
N MET A 69 -15.69 -11.54 -7.99
CA MET A 69 -15.01 -10.62 -7.08
C MET A 69 -14.38 -11.37 -5.90
N MET A 70 -15.09 -12.34 -5.33
CA MET A 70 -14.53 -13.18 -4.27
C MET A 70 -13.25 -13.89 -4.73
N LYS A 71 -13.24 -14.49 -5.93
CA LYS A 71 -12.04 -15.11 -6.52
C LYS A 71 -10.88 -14.12 -6.66
N ARG A 72 -11.16 -12.88 -7.03
CA ARG A 72 -10.12 -11.84 -7.16
C ARG A 72 -9.50 -11.50 -5.81
N TRP A 73 -10.32 -11.23 -4.79
CA TRP A 73 -9.82 -10.94 -3.44
C TRP A 73 -9.07 -12.13 -2.82
N VAL A 74 -9.58 -13.34 -3.00
CA VAL A 74 -8.91 -14.57 -2.54
C VAL A 74 -7.59 -14.78 -3.27
N GLY A 75 -7.53 -14.52 -4.58
CA GLY A 75 -6.30 -14.58 -5.36
C GLY A 75 -5.25 -13.61 -4.83
N LEU A 76 -5.63 -12.34 -4.62
CA LEU A 76 -4.74 -11.32 -4.07
C LEU A 76 -4.27 -11.70 -2.65
N LEU A 77 -5.19 -12.15 -1.79
CA LEU A 77 -4.83 -12.64 -0.44
C LEU A 77 -3.82 -13.78 -0.49
N ASN A 78 -4.04 -14.76 -1.37
CA ASN A 78 -3.15 -15.91 -1.51
C ASN A 78 -1.75 -15.48 -1.99
N GLU A 79 -1.69 -14.57 -2.95
CA GLU A 79 -0.45 -14.03 -3.48
C GLU A 79 0.32 -13.24 -2.42
N THR A 80 -0.35 -12.32 -1.73
CA THR A 80 0.25 -11.52 -0.66
C THR A 80 0.73 -12.41 0.50
N LEU A 81 -0.10 -13.36 0.95
CA LEU A 81 0.21 -14.16 2.13
C LEU A 81 1.34 -15.19 1.89
N ASN A 82 1.49 -15.67 0.68
CA ASN A 82 2.51 -16.66 0.32
C ASN A 82 3.69 -16.00 -0.41
N SER A 83 3.49 -15.54 -1.64
CA SER A 83 4.59 -15.09 -2.50
C SER A 83 5.23 -13.79 -2.00
N GLU A 84 4.43 -12.77 -1.68
CA GLU A 84 4.94 -11.47 -1.23
C GLU A 84 5.56 -11.57 0.16
N MET A 85 4.91 -12.27 1.09
CA MET A 85 5.46 -12.48 2.44
C MET A 85 6.74 -13.29 2.45
N ASP A 86 6.90 -14.27 1.57
CA ASP A 86 8.14 -15.04 1.47
C ASP A 86 9.26 -14.19 0.86
N LEU A 87 8.97 -13.38 -0.16
CA LEU A 87 9.90 -12.38 -0.70
C LEU A 87 10.32 -11.38 0.38
N HIS A 88 9.36 -10.87 1.15
CA HIS A 88 9.63 -9.93 2.25
C HIS A 88 10.53 -10.56 3.31
N ARG A 89 10.27 -11.80 3.74
CA ARG A 89 11.12 -12.51 4.72
C ARG A 89 12.53 -12.74 4.20
N ASN A 90 12.67 -13.17 2.94
CA ASN A 90 13.96 -13.38 2.32
C ASN A 90 14.73 -12.07 2.22
N PHE A 91 14.06 -11.02 1.76
CA PHE A 91 14.61 -9.68 1.68
C PHE A 91 15.08 -9.16 3.06
N CYS A 92 14.26 -9.31 4.10
CA CYS A 92 14.66 -8.95 5.47
C CYS A 92 15.88 -9.74 5.96
N SER A 93 16.01 -11.02 5.57
CA SER A 93 17.17 -11.84 5.92
C SER A 93 18.47 -11.27 5.38
N ASP A 94 18.47 -10.70 4.16
CA ASP A 94 19.63 -10.06 3.54
C ASP A 94 20.11 -8.84 4.34
N PHE A 95 19.24 -8.25 5.14
CA PHE A 95 19.53 -7.14 6.07
C PHE A 95 19.76 -7.58 7.51
N GLY A 96 19.96 -8.89 7.76
CA GLY A 96 20.18 -9.43 9.10
C GLY A 96 18.94 -9.41 10.01
N ILE A 97 17.74 -9.25 9.46
CA ILE A 97 16.48 -9.31 10.19
C ILE A 97 15.95 -10.75 10.13
N SER A 98 16.01 -11.47 11.24
CA SER A 98 15.50 -12.85 11.31
C SER A 98 13.96 -12.88 11.31
N ILE A 99 13.37 -14.00 10.88
CA ILE A 99 11.92 -14.25 10.96
C ILE A 99 11.40 -14.04 12.39
N SER A 100 12.16 -14.53 13.40
CA SER A 100 11.78 -14.33 14.79
C SER A 100 11.77 -12.85 15.21
N ASN A 101 12.61 -12.01 14.60
CA ASN A 101 12.57 -10.56 14.85
C ASN A 101 11.34 -9.91 14.20
N LEU A 102 10.98 -10.35 13.01
CA LEU A 102 9.76 -9.87 12.32
C LEU A 102 8.51 -10.22 13.13
N GLU A 103 8.36 -11.48 13.54
CA GLU A 103 7.21 -11.98 14.29
C GLU A 103 7.06 -11.31 15.68
N LYS A 104 8.15 -10.84 16.25
CA LYS A 104 8.17 -10.12 17.54
C LYS A 104 8.07 -8.60 17.39
N THR A 105 8.00 -8.10 16.16
CA THR A 105 7.88 -6.66 15.94
C THR A 105 6.57 -6.14 16.50
N ILE A 106 6.68 -5.14 17.35
CA ILE A 106 5.53 -4.40 17.88
C ILE A 106 5.27 -3.24 16.91
N ALA A 107 4.01 -3.10 16.49
CA ALA A 107 3.61 -1.94 15.71
C ALA A 107 3.87 -0.66 16.50
N ASP A 108 4.50 0.32 15.86
CA ASP A 108 4.51 1.68 16.37
C ASP A 108 3.12 2.33 16.23
N ASP A 109 2.95 3.54 16.78
CA ASP A 109 1.66 4.23 16.76
C ASP A 109 1.19 4.53 15.32
N SER A 110 2.11 4.83 14.40
CA SER A 110 1.78 5.10 13.00
C SER A 110 1.26 3.85 12.29
N THR A 111 2.01 2.76 12.37
CA THR A 111 1.64 1.45 11.81
C THR A 111 0.33 0.94 12.42
N LYS A 112 0.21 1.04 13.75
CA LYS A 112 -1.00 0.61 14.47
C LYS A 112 -2.22 1.38 14.00
N ASN A 113 -2.15 2.70 13.97
CA ASN A 113 -3.28 3.56 13.57
C ASN A 113 -3.69 3.31 12.11
N TYR A 114 -2.71 3.08 11.23
CA TYR A 114 -3.00 2.75 9.85
C TYR A 114 -3.69 1.39 9.73
N CYS A 115 -3.19 0.36 10.40
CA CYS A 115 -3.82 -0.97 10.41
C CYS A 115 -5.23 -0.92 11.01
N ASP A 116 -5.42 -0.20 12.12
CA ASP A 116 -6.71 -0.04 12.77
C ASP A 116 -7.72 0.65 11.84
N PHE A 117 -7.32 1.71 11.15
CA PHE A 117 -8.14 2.39 10.15
C PHE A 117 -8.64 1.43 9.05
N LEU A 118 -7.74 0.64 8.45
CA LEU A 118 -8.11 -0.28 7.39
C LEU A 118 -9.01 -1.41 7.87
N ILE A 119 -8.70 -1.99 9.03
CA ILE A 119 -9.49 -3.08 9.62
C ILE A 119 -10.88 -2.57 10.06
N GLU A 120 -10.94 -1.40 10.68
CA GLU A 120 -12.20 -0.81 11.11
C GLU A 120 -13.09 -0.48 9.92
N ASN A 121 -12.53 0.14 8.87
CA ASN A 121 -13.25 0.36 7.61
C ASN A 121 -13.73 -0.96 7.01
N ALA A 122 -12.90 -2.00 7.00
CA ALA A 122 -13.25 -3.30 6.43
C ALA A 122 -14.35 -4.01 7.24
N ASN A 123 -14.39 -3.84 8.55
CA ASN A 123 -15.45 -4.41 9.40
C ASN A 123 -16.79 -3.69 9.21
N GLN A 124 -16.78 -2.37 9.11
CA GLN A 124 -17.99 -1.54 9.10
C GLN A 124 -18.62 -1.39 7.72
N ASN A 125 -17.85 -1.52 6.65
CA ASN A 125 -18.28 -1.17 5.30
C ASN A 125 -18.25 -2.36 4.33
N SER A 126 -18.81 -2.17 3.13
CA SER A 126 -18.79 -3.14 2.03
C SER A 126 -17.46 -3.14 1.27
N GLU A 127 -17.25 -4.15 0.41
CA GLU A 127 -16.03 -4.33 -0.37
C GLU A 127 -15.59 -3.09 -1.16
N LYS A 128 -16.54 -2.29 -1.66
CA LYS A 128 -16.23 -1.07 -2.43
C LYS A 128 -15.52 0.01 -1.59
N PHE A 129 -15.89 0.16 -0.33
CA PHE A 129 -15.19 1.07 0.59
C PHE A 129 -13.82 0.54 0.99
N ILE A 130 -13.69 -0.78 1.12
CA ILE A 130 -12.40 -1.44 1.34
C ILE A 130 -11.47 -1.15 0.17
N ALA A 131 -11.91 -1.37 -1.07
CA ALA A 131 -11.12 -1.10 -2.27
C ALA A 131 -10.61 0.34 -2.34
N VAL A 132 -11.47 1.31 -2.03
CA VAL A 132 -11.07 2.74 -2.02
C VAL A 132 -10.04 3.02 -0.94
N SER A 133 -10.15 2.42 0.25
CA SER A 133 -9.18 2.64 1.33
C SER A 133 -7.82 1.98 1.08
N LEU A 134 -7.77 0.90 0.30
CA LEU A 134 -6.52 0.22 -0.09
C LEU A 134 -5.81 0.90 -1.27
N LEU A 135 -6.54 1.66 -2.07
CA LEU A 135 -6.01 2.22 -3.31
C LEU A 135 -4.81 3.16 -3.10
N PRO A 136 -4.74 4.04 -2.07
CA PRO A 136 -3.56 4.88 -1.84
C PRO A 136 -2.26 4.09 -1.67
N CYS A 137 -2.28 3.02 -0.89
CA CYS A 137 -1.14 2.13 -0.71
C CYS A 137 -0.77 1.44 -2.03
N GLN A 138 -1.69 0.67 -2.59
CA GLN A 138 -1.43 -0.14 -3.77
C GLN A 138 -0.95 0.70 -4.98
N TRP A 139 -1.57 1.84 -5.22
CA TRP A 139 -1.23 2.71 -6.34
C TRP A 139 0.01 3.56 -6.05
N GLY A 140 0.16 4.03 -4.81
CA GLY A 140 1.31 4.84 -4.40
C GLY A 140 2.63 4.09 -4.59
N TYR A 141 2.74 2.88 -4.07
CA TYR A 141 3.95 2.05 -4.21
C TYR A 141 4.31 1.77 -5.68
N GLN A 142 3.32 1.48 -6.52
CA GLN A 142 3.54 1.34 -7.96
C GLN A 142 4.12 2.62 -8.58
N GLU A 143 3.53 3.79 -8.29
CA GLU A 143 3.98 5.06 -8.86
C GLU A 143 5.38 5.43 -8.39
N ILE A 144 5.71 5.20 -7.11
CA ILE A 144 7.05 5.41 -6.57
C ILE A 144 8.05 4.55 -7.37
N ALA A 145 7.84 3.24 -7.41
CA ALA A 145 8.76 2.33 -8.06
C ALA A 145 8.91 2.61 -9.57
N GLN A 146 7.82 2.86 -10.27
CA GLN A 146 7.84 3.23 -11.69
C GLN A 146 8.55 4.55 -11.94
N SER A 147 8.43 5.55 -11.04
CA SER A 147 9.13 6.81 -11.17
C SER A 147 10.65 6.61 -11.11
N PHE A 148 11.12 5.69 -10.26
CA PHE A 148 12.54 5.38 -10.15
C PHE A 148 13.06 4.67 -11.40
N VAL A 149 12.34 3.68 -11.91
CA VAL A 149 12.69 3.01 -13.17
C VAL A 149 12.74 4.01 -14.32
N LYS A 150 11.72 4.86 -14.47
CA LYS A 150 11.63 5.86 -15.55
C LYS A 150 12.75 6.90 -15.50
N ASN A 151 13.09 7.36 -14.34
CA ASN A 151 14.12 8.39 -14.14
C ASN A 151 15.53 7.81 -14.06
N LYS A 152 15.69 6.48 -14.23
CA LYS A 152 16.97 5.76 -14.14
C LYS A 152 17.74 6.10 -12.87
N PHE A 153 17.02 6.19 -11.75
CA PHE A 153 17.69 6.32 -10.46
C PHE A 153 18.64 5.13 -10.27
N GLU A 154 19.89 5.43 -9.96
CA GLU A 154 20.82 4.42 -9.47
C GLU A 154 20.46 4.10 -8.02
N THR A 155 19.37 3.36 -7.85
CA THR A 155 18.98 2.86 -6.52
C THR A 155 20.15 2.11 -5.93
N GLY A 156 20.52 2.44 -4.71
CA GLY A 156 21.53 1.70 -3.97
C GLY A 156 21.22 0.19 -4.02
N SER A 157 22.24 -0.65 -4.01
CA SER A 157 22.13 -2.09 -4.27
C SER A 157 21.06 -2.80 -3.42
N PHE A 158 20.79 -2.32 -2.21
CA PHE A 158 19.79 -2.91 -1.32
C PHE A 158 18.35 -2.40 -1.55
N HIS A 159 18.14 -1.23 -2.14
CA HIS A 159 16.77 -0.77 -2.47
C HIS A 159 16.27 -1.34 -3.81
N LYS A 160 17.17 -1.91 -4.60
CA LYS A 160 16.86 -2.40 -5.95
C LYS A 160 15.74 -3.45 -5.95
N THR A 161 15.81 -4.43 -5.07
CA THR A 161 14.79 -5.48 -4.96
C THR A 161 13.42 -4.91 -4.61
N TRP A 162 13.37 -3.89 -3.75
CA TRP A 162 12.13 -3.17 -3.43
C TRP A 162 11.53 -2.52 -4.68
N VAL A 163 12.34 -1.79 -5.45
CA VAL A 163 11.89 -1.15 -6.70
C VAL A 163 11.43 -2.18 -7.72
N GLU A 164 12.18 -3.27 -7.90
CA GLU A 164 11.84 -4.35 -8.83
C GLU A 164 10.50 -5.02 -8.47
N SER A 165 10.23 -5.25 -7.18
CA SER A 165 8.98 -5.84 -6.70
C SER A 165 7.77 -4.97 -7.05
N TYR A 166 7.79 -3.70 -6.67
CA TYR A 166 6.67 -2.78 -6.85
C TYR A 166 6.54 -2.23 -8.29
N SER A 167 7.55 -2.39 -9.14
CA SER A 167 7.49 -2.10 -10.58
C SER A 167 7.21 -3.32 -11.44
N SER A 168 7.06 -4.52 -10.86
CA SER A 168 6.79 -5.77 -11.59
C SER A 168 5.47 -5.72 -12.36
N ASN A 169 5.36 -6.54 -13.40
CA ASN A 169 4.11 -6.65 -14.18
C ASN A 169 2.95 -7.15 -13.31
N GLU A 170 3.23 -8.11 -12.44
CA GLU A 170 2.26 -8.70 -11.52
C GLU A 170 1.66 -7.64 -10.59
N TYR A 171 2.52 -6.81 -9.98
CA TYR A 171 2.06 -5.72 -9.12
C TYR A 171 1.26 -4.67 -9.89
N GLN A 172 1.68 -4.36 -11.12
CA GLN A 172 0.96 -3.44 -12.01
C GLN A 172 -0.43 -3.96 -12.39
N GLU A 173 -0.56 -5.26 -12.69
CA GLU A 173 -1.86 -5.87 -13.02
C GLU A 173 -2.85 -5.77 -11.85
N VAL A 174 -2.39 -6.01 -10.63
CA VAL A 174 -3.21 -5.86 -9.41
C VAL A 174 -3.64 -4.40 -9.23
N THR A 175 -2.71 -3.46 -9.37
CA THR A 175 -3.00 -2.03 -9.23
C THR A 175 -4.01 -1.56 -10.28
N HIS A 176 -3.81 -1.92 -11.56
CA HIS A 176 -4.73 -1.57 -12.63
C HIS A 176 -6.13 -2.17 -12.42
N TRP A 177 -6.19 -3.42 -11.93
CA TRP A 177 -7.46 -4.02 -11.56
C TRP A 177 -8.17 -3.24 -10.44
N LEU A 178 -7.45 -2.86 -9.39
CA LEU A 178 -8.04 -2.13 -8.26
C LEU A 178 -8.52 -0.73 -8.68
N ILE A 179 -7.72 0.00 -9.48
CA ILE A 179 -8.11 1.28 -10.07
C ILE A 179 -9.40 1.13 -10.87
N LYS A 180 -9.44 0.16 -11.79
CA LYS A 180 -10.61 -0.10 -12.63
C LYS A 180 -11.84 -0.46 -11.80
N TYR A 181 -11.66 -1.25 -10.74
CA TYR A 181 -12.76 -1.59 -9.84
C TYR A 181 -13.31 -0.36 -9.12
N VAL A 182 -12.45 0.52 -8.60
CA VAL A 182 -12.86 1.78 -7.97
C VAL A 182 -13.58 2.69 -8.97
N ASP A 183 -13.15 2.74 -10.22
CA ASP A 183 -13.81 3.51 -11.28
C ASP A 183 -15.22 2.96 -11.61
N GLU A 184 -15.36 1.63 -11.68
CA GLU A 184 -16.69 0.99 -11.86
C GLU A 184 -17.62 1.25 -10.67
N VAL A 185 -17.08 1.19 -9.44
CA VAL A 185 -17.82 1.57 -8.23
C VAL A 185 -18.32 3.01 -8.33
N GLY A 186 -17.47 3.93 -8.78
CA GLY A 186 -17.82 5.35 -8.92
C GLY A 186 -18.99 5.63 -9.85
N LYS A 187 -19.18 4.83 -10.90
CA LYS A 187 -20.28 5.00 -11.86
C LYS A 187 -21.67 4.82 -11.25
N ASN A 188 -21.75 4.00 -10.20
CA ASN A 188 -23.01 3.59 -9.58
C ASN A 188 -23.17 4.12 -8.15
N SER A 189 -22.29 5.03 -7.71
CA SER A 189 -22.29 5.53 -6.35
C SER A 189 -23.13 6.79 -6.19
N SER A 190 -23.80 6.91 -5.05
CA SER A 190 -24.48 8.13 -4.65
C SER A 190 -23.49 9.23 -4.27
N ASN A 191 -23.96 10.49 -4.25
CA ASN A 191 -23.11 11.60 -3.79
C ASN A 191 -22.61 11.40 -2.34
N GLU A 192 -23.42 10.81 -1.48
CA GLU A 192 -23.04 10.51 -0.10
C GLU A 192 -21.89 9.48 -0.04
N GLU A 193 -21.95 8.44 -0.87
CA GLU A 193 -20.87 7.45 -0.97
C GLU A 193 -19.59 8.08 -1.51
N VAL A 194 -19.69 8.93 -2.53
CA VAL A 194 -18.52 9.66 -3.07
C VAL A 194 -17.85 10.52 -2.00
N GLU A 195 -18.62 11.20 -1.15
CA GLU A 195 -18.04 11.98 -0.03
C GLU A 195 -17.34 11.08 1.00
N LYS A 196 -17.83 9.86 1.24
CA LYS A 196 -17.13 8.88 2.08
C LYS A 196 -15.85 8.39 1.41
N TYR A 197 -15.86 8.13 0.11
CA TYR A 197 -14.65 7.73 -0.65
C TYR A 197 -13.57 8.80 -0.60
N LYS A 198 -13.92 10.08 -0.75
CA LYS A 198 -12.98 11.19 -0.61
C LYS A 198 -12.26 11.16 0.74
N LYS A 199 -13.01 10.93 1.82
CA LYS A 199 -12.45 10.86 3.17
C LYS A 199 -11.51 9.66 3.34
N LEU A 200 -11.94 8.48 2.89
CA LEU A 200 -11.14 7.25 2.99
C LEU A 200 -9.84 7.36 2.20
N PHE A 201 -9.91 7.82 0.96
CA PHE A 201 -8.74 7.98 0.10
C PHE A 201 -7.75 9.00 0.68
N LYS A 202 -8.27 10.16 1.14
CA LYS A 202 -7.44 11.18 1.79
C LYS A 202 -6.75 10.63 3.04
N LEU A 203 -7.49 9.95 3.92
CA LEU A 203 -6.92 9.34 5.13
C LEU A 203 -5.86 8.29 4.78
N GLY A 204 -6.09 7.46 3.75
CA GLY A 204 -5.08 6.52 3.29
C GLY A 204 -3.77 7.19 2.91
N ILE A 205 -3.82 8.31 2.15
CA ILE A 205 -2.60 9.07 1.82
C ILE A 205 -1.93 9.65 3.09
N GLU A 206 -2.72 10.17 4.03
CA GLU A 206 -2.20 10.72 5.29
C GLU A 206 -1.51 9.63 6.13
N PHE A 207 -2.03 8.41 6.13
CA PHE A 207 -1.39 7.27 6.79
C PHE A 207 -0.12 6.83 6.07
N GLU A 208 -0.05 6.88 4.75
CA GLU A 208 1.20 6.62 4.00
C GLU A 208 2.28 7.63 4.41
N ILE A 209 1.96 8.94 4.46
CA ILE A 209 2.90 9.96 4.92
C ILE A 209 3.36 9.66 6.35
N GLY A 210 2.44 9.36 7.27
CA GLY A 210 2.77 9.03 8.64
C GLY A 210 3.65 7.76 8.77
N PHE A 211 3.47 6.79 7.90
CA PHE A 211 4.29 5.58 7.84
C PHE A 211 5.72 5.91 7.41
N TRP A 212 5.90 6.75 6.37
CA TRP A 212 7.21 7.25 5.96
C TRP A 212 7.86 8.12 7.04
N ASP A 213 7.09 9.02 7.69
CA ASP A 213 7.58 9.88 8.78
C ASP A 213 8.13 9.03 9.94
N SER A 214 7.42 7.99 10.35
CA SER A 214 7.86 7.09 11.41
C SER A 214 9.17 6.40 11.07
N ALA A 215 9.29 5.88 9.85
CA ALA A 215 10.50 5.23 9.39
C ALA A 215 11.67 6.22 9.19
N TRP A 216 11.38 7.44 8.79
CA TRP A 216 12.40 8.49 8.62
C TRP A 216 12.97 8.97 9.95
N ASN A 217 12.18 9.00 11.01
CA ASN A 217 12.56 9.50 12.32
C ASN A 217 13.04 8.40 13.29
N SER A 218 13.15 7.15 12.83
CA SER A 218 13.56 5.99 13.63
C SER A 218 15.07 5.92 13.90
#